data_31f538e6faf8e7017c33886e0177dcbe
#
_entry.id   31f538e6faf8e7017c33886e0177dcbe
#
_cell.length_a   1.000
_cell.length_b   1.000
_cell.length_c   1.000
_cell.angle_alpha   90.00
_cell.angle_beta   90.00
_cell.angle_gamma   90.00
#
_symmetry.space_group_name_H-M   'P 1'
#
loop_
_entity.id
_entity.type
_entity.pdbx_description
1 polymer ?
#
loop_
_entity_poly.entity_id
_entity_poly.type
_entity_poly.pdbx_seq_one_letter_code
_entity_poly.pdbx_strand_id
1 'polypeptide(L)'
;IRLTHYIDVRSRRNKVTNRHRILARDHYRCQYCGKRGTAFDLTLDHIMPRSRGGRTVAENLVSACKACNNRKGDRTPEEARMPLLTNPAALFYGLERAELRQAASNRAEWKKYLFLEHADEQPSAMVA
;
A
#
# COMPACT_ATOMS: atom_id res chain seq x y z
N ILE A 1 -32.15 7.81 20.03
CA ILE A 1 -30.89 8.41 19.56
C ILE A 1 -30.73 8.02 18.10
N ARG A 2 -30.97 8.96 17.19
CA ARG A 2 -30.73 8.79 15.75
C ARG A 2 -29.26 9.03 15.49
N LEU A 3 -28.51 7.99 15.06
CA LEU A 3 -27.21 8.15 14.42
C LEU A 3 -27.40 8.79 13.05
N THR A 4 -27.21 10.11 12.97
CA THR A 4 -27.43 10.91 11.75
C THR A 4 -26.21 10.98 10.84
N HIS A 5 -25.10 10.28 11.17
CA HIS A 5 -23.94 10.18 10.32
C HIS A 5 -23.56 8.74 10.05
N TYR A 6 -24.07 8.20 8.96
CA TYR A 6 -23.53 6.99 8.34
C TYR A 6 -22.17 7.36 7.75
N ILE A 7 -21.10 6.95 8.42
CA ILE A 7 -19.76 7.08 7.86
C ILE A 7 -19.62 5.97 6.83
N ASP A 8 -19.79 6.31 5.56
CA ASP A 8 -19.53 5.39 4.46
C ASP A 8 -18.02 5.09 4.39
N VAL A 9 -17.64 4.00 5.03
CA VAL A 9 -16.25 3.49 5.02
C VAL A 9 -15.81 3.11 3.60
N ARG A 10 -16.75 2.83 2.69
CA ARG A 10 -16.46 2.55 1.28
C ARG A 10 -15.98 3.77 0.51
N SER A 11 -16.46 4.97 0.87
CA SER A 11 -16.05 6.23 0.23
C SER A 11 -14.57 6.56 0.47
N ARG A 12 -13.99 6.09 1.58
CA ARG A 12 -12.55 6.29 1.85
C ARG A 12 -11.65 5.42 0.98
N ARG A 13 -12.12 4.27 0.49
CA ARG A 13 -11.37 3.39 -0.43
C ARG A 13 -11.25 3.96 -1.85
N ASN A 14 -12.15 4.86 -2.24
CA ASN A 14 -12.15 5.50 -3.57
C ASN A 14 -11.49 6.87 -3.59
N LYS A 15 -10.86 7.31 -2.49
CA LYS A 15 -10.09 8.56 -2.53
C LYS A 15 -8.95 8.39 -3.51
N VAL A 16 -8.99 9.23 -4.53
CA VAL A 16 -7.95 9.45 -5.55
C VAL A 16 -6.60 9.04 -5.00
N THR A 17 -6.05 8.00 -5.59
CA THR A 17 -4.78 7.44 -5.16
C THR A 17 -3.71 8.51 -5.31
N ASN A 18 -3.34 9.15 -4.22
CA ASN A 18 -2.38 10.23 -4.25
C ASN A 18 -1.03 9.68 -4.69
N ARG A 19 -0.53 10.18 -5.82
CA ARG A 19 0.77 9.80 -6.38
C ARG A 19 1.89 9.83 -5.34
N HIS A 20 1.94 10.89 -4.52
CA HIS A 20 2.97 11.03 -3.48
C HIS A 20 2.91 9.92 -2.43
N ARG A 21 1.72 9.47 -2.06
CA ARG A 21 1.56 8.35 -1.11
C ARG A 21 2.09 7.04 -1.68
N ILE A 22 1.88 6.77 -2.96
CA ILE A 22 2.44 5.58 -3.62
C ILE A 22 3.96 5.67 -3.68
N LEU A 23 4.51 6.81 -4.12
CA LEU A 23 5.96 7.02 -4.18
C LEU A 23 6.62 6.88 -2.81
N ALA A 24 6.02 7.47 -1.76
CA ALA A 24 6.50 7.36 -0.39
C ALA A 24 6.44 5.92 0.14
N ARG A 25 5.32 5.20 -0.10
CA ARG A 25 5.17 3.78 0.24
C ARG A 25 6.29 2.95 -0.37
N ASP A 26 6.63 3.22 -1.61
CA ASP A 26 7.66 2.49 -2.38
C ASP A 26 9.07 3.06 -2.14
N HIS A 27 9.23 3.96 -1.16
CA HIS A 27 10.50 4.60 -0.80
C HIS A 27 11.19 5.30 -1.97
N TYR A 28 10.43 5.88 -2.90
CA TYR A 28 10.93 6.51 -4.12
C TYR A 28 11.86 5.58 -4.92
N ARG A 29 11.46 4.29 -5.02
CA ARG A 29 12.18 3.26 -5.78
C ARG A 29 11.29 2.63 -6.84
N CYS A 30 11.87 2.35 -7.99
CA CYS A 30 11.24 1.51 -8.99
C CYS A 30 11.04 0.09 -8.43
N GLN A 31 9.79 -0.39 -8.42
CA GLN A 31 9.46 -1.70 -7.86
C GLN A 31 9.87 -2.88 -8.75
N TYR A 32 10.38 -2.60 -9.95
CA TYR A 32 10.90 -3.62 -10.87
C TYR A 32 12.42 -3.75 -10.83
N CYS A 33 13.16 -2.65 -10.89
CA CYS A 33 14.63 -2.68 -10.94
C CYS A 33 15.32 -2.14 -9.67
N GLY A 34 14.57 -1.59 -8.73
CA GLY A 34 15.11 -1.05 -7.48
C GLY A 34 15.80 0.32 -7.61
N LYS A 35 15.88 0.89 -8.81
CA LYS A 35 16.50 2.21 -9.00
C LYS A 35 15.76 3.27 -8.19
N ARG A 36 16.49 4.05 -7.41
CA ARG A 36 15.96 5.22 -6.72
C ARG A 36 15.78 6.39 -7.70
N GLY A 37 14.78 7.20 -7.46
CA GLY A 37 14.52 8.39 -8.24
C GLY A 37 13.72 9.42 -7.46
N THR A 38 13.57 10.59 -8.06
CA THR A 38 12.69 11.64 -7.55
C THR A 38 11.25 11.43 -8.02
N ALA A 39 10.34 12.28 -7.55
CA ALA A 39 8.96 12.28 -8.04
C ALA A 39 8.87 12.59 -9.54
N PHE A 40 9.88 13.20 -10.15
CA PHE A 40 9.92 13.49 -11.58
C PHE A 40 10.47 12.32 -12.40
N ASP A 41 11.33 11.49 -11.81
CA ASP A 41 11.97 10.36 -12.50
C ASP A 41 11.10 9.10 -12.52
N LEU A 42 10.20 8.99 -11.51
CA LEU A 42 9.34 7.84 -11.34
C LEU A 42 7.93 8.12 -11.86
N THR A 43 7.31 7.10 -12.39
CA THR A 43 5.91 7.08 -12.84
C THR A 43 5.11 6.11 -11.97
N LEU A 44 3.79 6.18 -12.02
CA LEU A 44 2.93 5.13 -11.49
C LEU A 44 2.60 4.15 -12.60
N ASP A 45 2.78 2.88 -12.34
CA ASP A 45 2.41 1.78 -13.22
C ASP A 45 1.31 0.93 -12.61
N HIS A 46 0.39 0.45 -13.46
CA HIS A 46 -0.65 -0.50 -13.05
C HIS A 46 -0.10 -1.92 -13.14
N ILE A 47 -0.12 -2.66 -12.04
CA ILE A 47 0.30 -4.08 -12.00
C ILE A 47 -0.55 -4.88 -12.98
N MET A 48 -1.87 -4.86 -12.80
CA MET A 48 -2.83 -5.30 -13.82
C MET A 48 -3.13 -4.11 -14.73
N PRO A 49 -2.83 -4.17 -16.02
CA PRO A 49 -3.05 -3.07 -16.96
C PRO A 49 -4.50 -2.63 -17.04
N ARG A 50 -4.73 -1.33 -17.23
CA ARG A 50 -6.09 -0.77 -17.40
C ARG A 50 -6.81 -1.38 -18.59
N SER A 51 -6.11 -1.65 -19.68
CA SER A 51 -6.64 -2.32 -20.88
C SER A 51 -7.21 -3.72 -20.58
N ARG A 52 -6.78 -4.33 -19.48
CA ARG A 52 -7.23 -5.65 -19.02
C ARG A 52 -8.11 -5.58 -17.77
N GLY A 53 -8.73 -4.43 -17.50
CA GLY A 53 -9.64 -4.25 -16.39
C GLY A 53 -8.96 -3.87 -15.06
N GLY A 54 -7.68 -3.54 -15.08
CA GLY A 54 -6.95 -3.09 -13.89
C GLY A 54 -7.51 -1.78 -13.33
N ARG A 55 -7.83 -1.77 -12.04
CA ARG A 55 -8.38 -0.59 -11.35
C ARG A 55 -7.26 0.34 -10.88
N THR A 56 -7.54 1.64 -10.84
CA THR A 56 -6.63 2.65 -10.28
C THR A 56 -6.82 2.74 -8.77
N VAL A 57 -6.27 1.75 -8.07
CA VAL A 57 -6.29 1.63 -6.60
C VAL A 57 -4.87 1.42 -6.09
N ALA A 58 -4.62 1.75 -4.83
CA ALA A 58 -3.26 1.70 -4.26
C ALA A 58 -2.62 0.31 -4.37
N GLU A 59 -3.42 -0.74 -4.23
CA GLU A 59 -2.97 -2.14 -4.31
C GLU A 59 -2.55 -2.56 -5.72
N ASN A 60 -3.06 -1.87 -6.75
CA ASN A 60 -2.75 -2.14 -8.16
C ASN A 60 -1.78 -1.13 -8.76
N LEU A 61 -1.25 -0.19 -7.98
CA LEU A 61 -0.29 0.82 -8.43
C LEU A 61 1.06 0.66 -7.75
N VAL A 62 2.11 0.79 -8.53
CA VAL A 62 3.50 0.77 -8.06
C VAL A 62 4.31 1.89 -8.69
N SER A 63 5.36 2.29 -7.98
CA SER A 63 6.36 3.22 -8.51
C SER A 63 7.26 2.49 -9.52
N ALA A 64 7.40 3.05 -10.70
CA ALA A 64 8.24 2.51 -11.76
C ALA A 64 9.07 3.60 -12.44
N CYS A 65 10.30 3.32 -12.80
CA CYS A 65 11.04 4.20 -13.70
C CYS A 65 10.47 4.11 -15.12
N LYS A 66 10.63 5.16 -15.91
CA LYS A 66 10.11 5.22 -17.28
C LYS A 66 10.54 4.03 -18.13
N ALA A 67 11.80 3.60 -18.01
CA ALA A 67 12.34 2.46 -18.76
C ALA A 67 11.61 1.14 -18.41
N CYS A 68 11.42 0.85 -17.13
CA CYS A 68 10.71 -0.36 -16.70
C CYS A 68 9.22 -0.29 -17.06
N ASN A 69 8.58 0.86 -16.89
CA ASN A 69 7.17 1.04 -17.25
C ASN A 69 6.95 0.79 -18.76
N ASN A 70 7.79 1.38 -19.61
CA ASN A 70 7.73 1.16 -21.05
C ASN A 70 8.01 -0.30 -21.44
N ARG A 71 9.00 -0.94 -20.80
CA ARG A 71 9.32 -2.35 -21.05
C ARG A 71 8.19 -3.29 -20.66
N LYS A 72 7.49 -2.99 -19.57
CA LYS A 72 6.33 -3.79 -19.14
C LYS A 72 5.15 -3.61 -20.10
N GLY A 73 4.83 -2.36 -20.46
CA GLY A 73 3.69 -2.05 -21.34
C GLY A 73 2.37 -2.61 -20.80
N ASP A 74 1.54 -3.16 -21.67
CA ASP A 74 0.22 -3.75 -21.35
C ASP A 74 0.28 -5.19 -20.83
N ARG A 75 1.42 -5.64 -20.36
CA ARG A 75 1.62 -6.97 -19.80
C ARG A 75 1.55 -6.95 -18.28
N THR A 76 1.23 -8.08 -17.67
CA THR A 76 1.41 -8.26 -16.23
C THR A 76 2.90 -8.39 -15.90
N PRO A 77 3.31 -8.20 -14.62
CA PRO A 77 4.70 -8.40 -14.22
C PRO A 77 5.23 -9.80 -14.56
N GLU A 78 4.39 -10.82 -14.42
CA GLU A 78 4.72 -12.22 -14.74
C GLU A 78 4.98 -12.39 -16.23
N GLU A 79 4.08 -11.89 -17.08
CA GLU A 79 4.23 -11.96 -18.54
C GLU A 79 5.45 -11.17 -19.04
N ALA A 80 5.75 -10.04 -18.39
CA ALA A 80 6.91 -9.22 -18.70
C ALA A 80 8.21 -9.81 -18.11
N ARG A 81 8.13 -10.85 -17.28
CA ARG A 81 9.25 -11.39 -16.50
C ARG A 81 9.95 -10.33 -15.65
N MET A 82 9.14 -9.48 -15.03
CA MET A 82 9.57 -8.35 -14.22
C MET A 82 8.94 -8.47 -12.83
N PRO A 83 9.48 -9.31 -11.94
CA PRO A 83 8.90 -9.50 -10.62
C PRO A 83 8.93 -8.21 -9.83
N LEU A 84 7.91 -8.00 -9.01
CA LEU A 84 7.85 -6.88 -8.07
C LEU A 84 8.77 -7.15 -6.88
N LEU A 85 9.49 -6.12 -6.44
CA LEU A 85 10.35 -6.20 -5.24
C LEU A 85 9.54 -6.33 -3.95
N THR A 86 8.36 -5.72 -3.92
CA THR A 86 7.47 -5.77 -2.76
C THR A 86 6.02 -5.96 -3.19
N ASN A 87 5.22 -6.58 -2.33
CA ASN A 87 3.78 -6.69 -2.56
C ASN A 87 3.08 -5.41 -2.10
N PRO A 88 2.51 -4.60 -3.01
CA PRO A 88 1.88 -3.33 -2.66
C PRO A 88 0.64 -3.50 -1.76
N ALA A 89 -0.09 -4.60 -1.87
CA ALA A 89 -1.23 -4.87 -1.01
C ALA A 89 -0.77 -5.07 0.45
N ALA A 90 0.28 -5.84 0.69
CA ALA A 90 0.81 -6.07 2.03
C ALA A 90 1.31 -4.77 2.67
N LEU A 91 1.98 -3.91 1.90
CA LEU A 91 2.47 -2.63 2.39
C LEU A 91 1.33 -1.67 2.74
N PHE A 92 0.27 -1.65 1.94
CA PHE A 92 -0.88 -0.79 2.18
C PHE A 92 -1.58 -1.15 3.51
N TYR A 93 -1.86 -2.42 3.72
CA TYR A 93 -2.43 -2.90 4.99
C TYR A 93 -1.50 -2.66 6.18
N GLY A 94 -0.20 -2.75 6.00
CA GLY A 94 0.79 -2.45 7.03
C GLY A 94 0.77 -0.98 7.46
N LEU A 95 0.69 -0.06 6.50
CA LEU A 95 0.63 1.38 6.77
C LEU A 95 -0.68 1.78 7.45
N GLU A 96 -1.82 1.29 6.99
CA GLU A 96 -3.12 1.54 7.65
C GLU A 96 -3.10 1.04 9.10
N ARG A 97 -2.55 -0.14 9.35
CA ARG A 97 -2.40 -0.67 10.71
C ARG A 97 -1.47 0.18 11.57
N ALA A 98 -0.38 0.68 11.01
CA ALA A 98 0.55 1.57 11.72
C ALA A 98 -0.11 2.91 12.06
N GLU A 99 -0.82 3.52 11.11
CA GLU A 99 -1.57 4.76 11.35
C GLU A 99 -2.67 4.58 12.41
N LEU A 100 -3.40 3.46 12.36
CA LEU A 100 -4.40 3.11 13.36
C LEU A 100 -3.79 2.87 14.74
N ARG A 101 -2.65 2.19 14.83
CA ARG A 101 -1.92 2.00 16.08
C ARG A 101 -1.45 3.32 16.67
N GLN A 102 -0.92 4.22 15.83
CA GLN A 102 -0.44 5.52 16.27
C GLN A 102 -1.60 6.43 16.72
N ALA A 103 -2.72 6.42 16.01
CA ALA A 103 -3.93 7.11 16.42
C ALA A 103 -4.50 6.56 17.72
N ALA A 104 -4.43 5.24 17.92
CA ALA A 104 -4.87 4.58 19.15
C ALA A 104 -3.94 4.86 20.35
N SER A 105 -2.63 4.96 20.12
CA SER A 105 -1.68 5.27 21.20
C SER A 105 -1.88 6.68 21.78
N ASN A 106 -2.40 7.60 20.95
CA ASN A 106 -2.71 8.97 21.36
C ASN A 106 -4.02 9.09 22.13
N ARG A 107 -4.85 8.04 22.19
CA ARG A 107 -6.11 7.98 22.92
C ARG A 107 -6.21 6.65 23.67
N ALA A 108 -5.84 6.65 24.94
CA ALA A 108 -5.86 5.45 25.79
C ALA A 108 -7.21 4.70 25.78
N GLU A 109 -8.31 5.43 25.59
CA GLU A 109 -9.67 4.88 25.53
C GLU A 109 -9.91 3.95 24.32
N TRP A 110 -9.13 4.07 23.25
CA TRP A 110 -9.32 3.31 22.01
C TRP A 110 -8.51 2.00 21.97
N LYS A 111 -7.53 1.84 22.87
CA LYS A 111 -6.68 0.64 22.93
C LYS A 111 -7.51 -0.63 23.10
N LYS A 112 -8.51 -0.63 23.98
CA LYS A 112 -9.39 -1.78 24.23
C LYS A 112 -10.26 -2.17 23.04
N TYR A 113 -10.64 -1.22 22.16
CA TYR A 113 -11.48 -1.50 20.99
C TYR A 113 -10.69 -1.98 19.77
N LEU A 114 -9.39 -1.76 19.76
CA LEU A 114 -8.50 -2.15 18.67
C LEU A 114 -7.75 -3.44 18.96
N PHE A 115 -8.08 -4.14 20.06
CA PHE A 115 -7.43 -5.39 20.49
C PHE A 115 -5.91 -5.29 20.54
N LEU A 116 -5.36 -4.10 20.86
CA LEU A 116 -3.93 -3.85 20.92
C LEU A 116 -3.29 -4.31 22.24
N GLU A 117 -4.11 -4.71 23.22
CA GLU A 117 -3.64 -5.13 24.54
C GLU A 117 -2.91 -6.48 24.51
N HIS A 118 -3.06 -7.26 23.44
CA HIS A 118 -2.43 -8.58 23.30
C HIS A 118 -1.31 -8.64 22.25
N ALA A 119 -0.89 -7.51 21.69
CA ALA A 119 0.13 -7.48 20.65
C ALA A 119 1.57 -7.54 21.20
N ASP A 120 1.76 -7.44 22.51
CA ASP A 120 3.07 -7.40 23.15
C ASP A 120 3.49 -8.76 23.77
N GLU A 121 2.61 -9.76 23.74
CA GLU A 121 3.02 -11.15 24.05
C GLU A 121 3.58 -11.82 22.80
N GLN A 122 4.84 -11.57 22.53
CA GLN A 122 5.62 -12.49 21.71
C GLN A 122 5.69 -13.83 22.45
N PRO A 123 5.32 -14.95 21.83
CA PRO A 123 5.64 -16.24 22.40
C PRO A 123 7.16 -16.33 22.48
N SER A 124 7.69 -16.35 23.69
CA SER A 124 9.09 -16.65 23.93
C SER A 124 9.41 -17.94 23.19
N ALA A 125 10.30 -17.85 22.21
CA ALA A 125 10.83 -19.00 21.53
C ALA A 125 11.39 -19.94 22.60
N MET A 126 10.73 -21.07 22.80
CA MET A 126 11.30 -22.21 23.52
C MET A 126 12.49 -22.65 22.68
N VAL A 127 13.68 -22.23 23.11
CA VAL A 127 14.93 -22.85 22.72
C VAL A 127 14.98 -24.17 23.46
N ALA A 128 14.73 -25.23 22.74
CA ALA A 128 15.06 -26.55 23.21
C ALA A 128 16.56 -26.79 22.98
#